data_dfc2cd483187c00042da9271e61b27a2
#
_entry.id   dfc2cd483187c00042da9271e61b27a2
#
_cell.length_a   1.000
_cell.length_b   1.000
_cell.length_c   1.000
_cell.angle_alpha   90.00
_cell.angle_beta   90.00
_cell.angle_gamma   90.00
#
_symmetry.space_group_name_H-M   'P 1'
#
loop_
_entity.id
_entity.type
_entity.pdbx_description
1 polymer ?
#
loop_
_entity_poly.entity_id
_entity_poly.type
_entity_poly.pdbx_seq_one_letter_code
_entity_poly.pdbx_strand_id
1 'polypeptide(L)'
;MERLLSESEFSKKWESFRDLYFIEMLDDIKDLVETETPSDSPELLEKGVDKIREIIKVRTGNTAEVMISNEKKSLYCSFFDSEKGRKILLLCHYDTVWPAGTIKTMPFLLKDNIASGPGVFDMKSGIIMSIWAVKFLREIGGSRNPVEILITPDEEIGSESSRALIEHVAKKSSAVIVMEAALGESVKVGRKGVMDFTIDISGKAAHAGLDPDKGISAISDLARIIPKIEGCANPEMGTTVNVGLVNGGSCTNVVPAFAQARVDVRISTMEEAKRVTDCFDRIAKEKHRSTVSLTGGLNRPPMEKNKKTMELFEEVSRIGAGFSFKLEGVEVGGASDGNFVSAAGVPVLDGMGAVGEGAHSLSEKIDVAKTINRILLISSIINYL
;
A
#
# COMPACT_ATOMS: atom_id res chain seq x y z
N MET A 1 37.13 -9.08 6.79
CA MET A 1 35.84 -9.67 6.32
C MET A 1 35.36 -10.53 7.49
N GLU A 2 34.39 -10.04 8.25
CA GLU A 2 33.75 -10.88 9.26
C GLU A 2 33.08 -12.08 8.58
N ARG A 3 33.21 -13.26 9.21
CA ARG A 3 32.62 -14.50 8.71
C ARG A 3 31.09 -14.36 8.80
N LEU A 4 30.39 -14.60 7.70
CA LEU A 4 28.93 -14.76 7.74
C LEU A 4 28.55 -15.82 8.77
N LEU A 5 27.58 -15.48 9.62
CA LEU A 5 26.98 -16.44 10.52
C LEU A 5 26.33 -17.56 9.69
N SER A 6 26.41 -18.80 10.15
CA SER A 6 25.58 -19.86 9.61
C SER A 6 24.10 -19.61 9.99
N GLU A 7 23.16 -20.18 9.22
CA GLU A 7 21.72 -20.09 9.50
C GLU A 7 21.39 -20.48 10.96
N SER A 8 22.04 -21.56 11.46
CA SER A 8 21.86 -22.01 12.85
C SER A 8 22.38 -21.00 13.88
N GLU A 9 23.54 -20.38 13.65
CA GLU A 9 24.08 -19.35 14.54
C GLU A 9 23.20 -18.10 14.52
N PHE A 10 22.71 -17.71 13.35
CA PHE A 10 21.81 -16.56 13.18
C PHE A 10 20.48 -16.79 13.91
N SER A 11 19.87 -17.97 13.74
CA SER A 11 18.63 -18.35 14.43
C SER A 11 18.78 -18.34 15.96
N LYS A 12 19.88 -18.87 16.50
CA LYS A 12 20.13 -18.85 17.95
C LYS A 12 20.28 -17.43 18.49
N LYS A 13 20.97 -16.56 17.75
CA LYS A 13 21.08 -15.14 18.13
C LYS A 13 19.73 -14.45 18.09
N TRP A 14 18.88 -14.78 17.08
CA TRP A 14 17.52 -14.26 17.00
C TRP A 14 16.66 -14.71 18.18
N GLU A 15 16.67 -15.98 18.56
CA GLU A 15 15.90 -16.48 19.70
C GLU A 15 16.24 -15.70 20.96
N SER A 16 17.54 -15.55 21.26
CA SER A 16 18.02 -14.79 22.44
C SER A 16 17.62 -13.32 22.36
N PHE A 17 17.70 -12.70 21.16
CA PHE A 17 17.32 -11.31 20.95
C PHE A 17 15.81 -11.12 21.09
N ARG A 18 15.01 -12.00 20.48
CA ARG A 18 13.54 -11.97 20.58
C ARG A 18 13.13 -12.07 22.06
N ASP A 19 13.67 -13.03 22.81
CA ASP A 19 13.27 -13.27 24.18
C ASP A 19 13.67 -12.08 25.09
N LEU A 20 14.78 -11.42 24.78
CA LEU A 20 15.25 -10.23 25.52
C LEU A 20 14.37 -9.00 25.24
N TYR A 21 13.94 -8.80 24.00
CA TYR A 21 13.28 -7.57 23.56
C TYR A 21 11.80 -7.73 23.19
N PHE A 22 11.18 -8.88 23.47
CA PHE A 22 9.78 -9.15 23.07
C PHE A 22 8.80 -8.08 23.56
N ILE A 23 8.91 -7.68 24.83
CA ILE A 23 8.01 -6.68 25.42
C ILE A 23 8.22 -5.32 24.76
N GLU A 24 9.46 -4.93 24.51
CA GLU A 24 9.77 -3.65 23.88
C GLU A 24 9.30 -3.59 22.43
N MET A 25 9.36 -4.70 21.68
CA MET A 25 8.78 -4.79 20.32
C MET A 25 7.27 -4.56 20.36
N LEU A 26 6.61 -5.15 21.35
CA LEU A 26 5.16 -5.02 21.52
C LEU A 26 4.77 -3.61 21.99
N ASP A 27 5.53 -3.02 22.88
CA ASP A 27 5.32 -1.64 23.35
C ASP A 27 5.48 -0.65 22.19
N ASP A 28 6.50 -0.81 21.34
CA ASP A 28 6.67 0.03 20.15
C ASP A 28 5.49 -0.10 19.17
N ILE A 29 4.95 -1.32 18.96
CA ILE A 29 3.74 -1.53 18.15
C ILE A 29 2.57 -0.78 18.79
N LYS A 30 2.34 -0.95 20.08
CA LYS A 30 1.28 -0.28 20.82
C LYS A 30 1.40 1.23 20.72
N ASP A 31 2.56 1.79 21.02
CA ASP A 31 2.83 3.23 20.99
C ASP A 31 2.51 3.83 19.61
N LEU A 32 2.90 3.13 18.55
CA LEU A 32 2.63 3.60 17.19
C LEU A 32 1.16 3.45 16.82
N VAL A 33 0.46 2.39 17.26
CA VAL A 33 -0.98 2.23 17.06
C VAL A 33 -1.77 3.31 17.80
N GLU A 34 -1.40 3.62 19.03
CA GLU A 34 -2.02 4.68 19.85
C GLU A 34 -1.73 6.10 19.32
N THR A 35 -0.70 6.25 18.48
CA THR A 35 -0.43 7.48 17.73
C THR A 35 -1.26 7.47 16.45
N GLU A 36 -2.42 8.13 16.47
CA GLU A 36 -3.32 8.18 15.30
C GLU A 36 -2.68 8.97 14.14
N THR A 37 -2.83 8.43 12.93
CA THR A 37 -2.24 9.00 11.70
C THR A 37 -3.20 8.95 10.52
N PRO A 38 -4.41 9.54 10.62
CA PRO A 38 -5.33 9.61 9.48
C PRO A 38 -4.71 10.40 8.33
N SER A 39 -4.87 9.91 7.10
CA SER A 39 -4.27 10.50 5.88
C SER A 39 -4.69 11.95 5.62
N ASP A 40 -5.83 12.38 6.18
CA ASP A 40 -6.44 13.71 6.00
C ASP A 40 -6.12 14.71 7.13
N SER A 41 -5.33 14.32 8.15
CA SER A 41 -4.98 15.19 9.28
C SER A 41 -3.48 15.51 9.34
N PRO A 42 -3.04 16.64 8.78
CA PRO A 42 -1.62 17.03 8.82
C PRO A 42 -1.04 17.10 10.23
N GLU A 43 -1.82 17.56 11.23
CA GLU A 43 -1.38 17.65 12.62
C GLU A 43 -1.10 16.27 13.24
N LEU A 44 -1.94 15.28 12.96
CA LEU A 44 -1.76 13.93 13.49
C LEU A 44 -0.67 13.17 12.73
N LEU A 45 -0.54 13.39 11.43
CA LEU A 45 0.59 12.89 10.65
C LEU A 45 1.93 13.42 11.18
N GLU A 46 1.99 14.69 11.62
CA GLU A 46 3.20 15.25 12.26
C GLU A 46 3.56 14.50 13.55
N LYS A 47 2.58 14.19 14.40
CA LYS A 47 2.80 13.39 15.61
C LYS A 47 3.30 11.99 15.27
N GLY A 48 2.80 11.41 14.18
CA GLY A 48 3.31 10.14 13.65
C GLY A 48 4.78 10.21 13.24
N VAL A 49 5.16 11.26 12.52
CA VAL A 49 6.57 11.53 12.16
C VAL A 49 7.47 11.59 13.40
N ASP A 50 7.06 12.35 14.40
CA ASP A 50 7.86 12.51 15.63
C ASP A 50 7.98 11.18 16.39
N LYS A 51 6.90 10.42 16.54
CA LYS A 51 6.89 9.12 17.20
C LYS A 51 7.79 8.11 16.46
N ILE A 52 7.70 8.00 15.16
CA ILE A 52 8.52 7.07 14.37
C ILE A 52 10.00 7.45 14.46
N ARG A 53 10.32 8.75 14.39
CA ARG A 53 11.70 9.24 14.55
C ARG A 53 12.26 8.93 15.93
N GLU A 54 11.44 9.08 16.98
CA GLU A 54 11.81 8.68 18.35
C GLU A 54 12.17 7.20 18.43
N ILE A 55 11.28 6.31 17.92
CA ILE A 55 11.49 4.86 17.92
C ILE A 55 12.77 4.51 17.15
N ILE A 56 12.95 5.03 15.93
CA ILE A 56 14.18 4.82 15.14
C ILE A 56 15.41 5.22 15.95
N LYS A 57 15.38 6.41 16.56
CA LYS A 57 16.52 6.92 17.34
C LYS A 57 16.84 6.04 18.54
N VAL A 58 15.83 5.64 19.30
CA VAL A 58 15.99 4.81 20.51
C VAL A 58 16.49 3.40 20.14
N ARG A 59 15.91 2.79 19.11
CA ARG A 59 16.22 1.39 18.76
C ARG A 59 17.51 1.24 17.95
N THR A 60 17.79 2.20 17.06
CA THR A 60 18.93 2.07 16.13
C THR A 60 20.07 3.06 16.38
N GLY A 61 19.86 4.10 17.17
CA GLY A 61 20.83 5.18 17.36
C GLY A 61 20.89 6.17 16.16
N ASN A 62 20.26 5.85 15.01
CA ASN A 62 20.21 6.73 13.85
C ASN A 62 19.05 7.73 13.97
N THR A 63 19.13 8.81 13.18
CA THR A 63 18.04 9.78 13.08
C THR A 63 17.50 9.72 11.65
N ALA A 64 16.20 9.52 11.48
CA ALA A 64 15.59 9.56 10.17
C ALA A 64 15.54 10.98 9.61
N GLU A 65 15.90 11.12 8.34
CA GLU A 65 15.73 12.34 7.57
C GLU A 65 14.25 12.56 7.24
N VAL A 66 13.82 13.82 7.28
CA VAL A 66 12.47 14.21 6.87
C VAL A 66 12.54 14.75 5.45
N MET A 67 11.86 14.08 4.54
CA MET A 67 11.75 14.46 3.14
C MET A 67 10.35 15.05 2.88
N ILE A 68 10.27 16.27 2.38
CA ILE A 68 9.00 16.98 2.20
C ILE A 68 8.63 17.00 0.72
N SER A 69 7.41 16.59 0.41
CA SER A 69 6.79 16.70 -0.91
C SER A 69 5.32 17.09 -0.77
N ASN A 70 4.87 18.14 -1.47
CA ASN A 70 3.49 18.66 -1.38
C ASN A 70 3.01 18.82 0.08
N GLU A 71 3.84 19.44 0.91
CA GLU A 71 3.61 19.69 2.35
C GLU A 71 3.53 18.42 3.23
N LYS A 72 3.60 17.23 2.65
CA LYS A 72 3.63 15.96 3.38
C LYS A 72 5.05 15.50 3.66
N LYS A 73 5.24 14.82 4.79
CA LYS A 73 6.55 14.40 5.30
C LYS A 73 6.74 12.90 5.20
N SER A 74 7.67 12.46 4.37
CA SER A 74 8.19 11.10 4.39
C SER A 74 9.43 11.00 5.27
N LEU A 75 9.67 9.83 5.83
CA LEU A 75 10.87 9.54 6.62
C LEU A 75 11.80 8.61 5.86
N TYR A 76 13.09 8.95 5.85
CA TYR A 76 14.12 8.15 5.21
C TYR A 76 15.29 7.90 6.16
N CYS A 77 15.79 6.67 6.17
CA CYS A 77 16.94 6.30 6.96
C CYS A 77 17.77 5.23 6.26
N SER A 78 19.11 5.37 6.28
CA SER A 78 20.06 4.41 5.71
C SER A 78 20.90 3.77 6.81
N PHE A 79 21.22 2.49 6.64
CA PHE A 79 21.97 1.66 7.58
C PHE A 79 22.96 0.75 6.85
N PHE A 80 24.07 0.44 7.50
CA PHE A 80 25.06 -0.52 7.02
C PHE A 80 25.67 -0.13 5.67
N ASP A 81 26.29 1.06 5.61
CA ASP A 81 26.98 1.53 4.39
C ASP A 81 28.00 0.51 3.90
N SER A 82 27.83 0.03 2.67
CA SER A 82 28.71 -0.91 2.01
C SER A 82 28.70 -0.67 0.51
N GLU A 83 29.87 -0.49 -0.08
CA GLU A 83 30.00 -0.34 -1.53
C GLU A 83 29.80 -1.68 -2.30
N LYS A 84 29.84 -2.81 -1.61
CA LYS A 84 29.83 -4.15 -2.22
C LYS A 84 28.53 -4.95 -2.02
N GLY A 85 27.64 -4.45 -1.17
CA GLY A 85 26.37 -5.12 -0.86
C GLY A 85 25.24 -4.77 -1.84
N ARG A 86 24.23 -5.63 -1.90
CA ARG A 86 22.96 -5.34 -2.60
C ARG A 86 22.11 -4.40 -1.75
N LYS A 87 21.90 -3.20 -2.21
CA LYS A 87 21.05 -2.24 -1.48
C LYS A 87 19.60 -2.72 -1.44
N ILE A 88 19.02 -2.82 -0.25
CA ILE A 88 17.65 -3.27 -0.02
C ILE A 88 16.85 -2.11 0.56
N LEU A 89 15.71 -1.80 -0.06
CA LEU A 89 14.75 -0.84 0.44
C LEU A 89 13.62 -1.56 1.16
N LEU A 90 13.37 -1.21 2.42
CA LEU A 90 12.14 -1.52 3.14
C LEU A 90 11.18 -0.35 2.94
N LEU A 91 10.06 -0.60 2.27
CA LEU A 91 9.07 0.43 1.95
C LEU A 91 7.84 0.26 2.84
N CYS A 92 7.46 1.34 3.52
CA CYS A 92 6.37 1.40 4.48
C CYS A 92 5.53 2.66 4.25
N HIS A 93 4.30 2.67 4.79
CA HIS A 93 3.53 3.89 4.99
C HIS A 93 3.07 4.00 6.45
N TYR A 94 2.84 5.23 6.92
CA TYR A 94 2.42 5.46 8.32
C TYR A 94 1.01 6.06 8.43
N ASP A 95 0.44 6.54 7.34
CA ASP A 95 -0.95 6.96 7.31
C ASP A 95 -1.91 5.77 7.40
N THR A 96 -3.14 6.05 7.79
CA THR A 96 -4.20 5.04 7.91
C THR A 96 -5.53 5.61 7.41
N VAL A 97 -6.45 4.71 7.00
CA VAL A 97 -7.84 5.07 6.64
C VAL A 97 -8.68 5.49 7.84
N TRP A 98 -8.19 5.28 9.06
CA TRP A 98 -8.97 5.49 10.27
C TRP A 98 -9.15 6.97 10.60
N PRO A 99 -10.39 7.47 10.82
CA PRO A 99 -10.62 8.84 11.24
C PRO A 99 -10.01 9.15 12.60
N ALA A 100 -9.65 10.40 12.83
CA ALA A 100 -9.18 10.88 14.12
C ALA A 100 -10.18 10.55 15.26
N GLY A 101 -9.67 10.05 16.37
CA GLY A 101 -10.46 9.64 17.54
C GLY A 101 -10.90 8.17 17.51
N THR A 102 -10.58 7.41 16.46
CA THR A 102 -10.91 5.98 16.35
C THR A 102 -10.32 5.18 17.51
N ILE A 103 -9.14 5.54 18.01
CA ILE A 103 -8.49 4.86 19.14
C ILE A 103 -9.37 4.83 20.41
N LYS A 104 -10.33 5.74 20.57
CA LYS A 104 -11.25 5.76 21.71
C LYS A 104 -12.31 4.65 21.64
N THR A 105 -12.68 4.23 20.44
CA THR A 105 -13.68 3.19 20.18
C THR A 105 -13.08 1.86 19.77
N MET A 106 -11.85 1.88 19.27
CA MET A 106 -11.03 0.75 18.86
C MET A 106 -9.66 0.84 19.53
N PRO A 107 -9.56 0.73 20.87
CA PRO A 107 -8.28 0.85 21.57
C PRO A 107 -7.33 -0.29 21.20
N PHE A 108 -6.02 -0.07 21.39
CA PHE A 108 -5.07 -1.17 21.33
C PHE A 108 -5.40 -2.19 22.42
N LEU A 109 -5.63 -3.42 22.01
CA LEU A 109 -5.90 -4.54 22.92
C LEU A 109 -5.00 -5.72 22.57
N LEU A 110 -4.40 -6.30 23.62
CA LEU A 110 -3.64 -7.55 23.52
C LEU A 110 -4.36 -8.63 24.31
N LYS A 111 -4.76 -9.70 23.64
CA LYS A 111 -5.37 -10.86 24.26
C LYS A 111 -4.98 -12.14 23.52
N ASP A 112 -4.56 -13.16 24.25
CA ASP A 112 -4.27 -14.50 23.70
C ASP A 112 -3.34 -14.48 22.47
N ASN A 113 -2.26 -13.70 22.51
CA ASN A 113 -1.31 -13.48 21.42
C ASN A 113 -1.87 -12.74 20.19
N ILE A 114 -3.06 -12.16 20.29
CA ILE A 114 -3.68 -11.33 19.26
C ILE A 114 -3.63 -9.88 19.72
N ALA A 115 -3.04 -8.99 18.91
CA ALA A 115 -3.12 -7.56 19.11
C ALA A 115 -4.07 -6.94 18.09
N SER A 116 -4.95 -6.05 18.55
CA SER A 116 -5.90 -5.31 17.71
C SER A 116 -5.81 -3.82 17.96
N GLY A 117 -6.20 -3.02 17.00
CA GLY A 117 -6.17 -1.55 17.04
C GLY A 117 -6.06 -0.95 15.64
N PRO A 118 -6.33 0.35 15.46
CA PRO A 118 -6.36 0.99 14.15
C PRO A 118 -4.96 1.06 13.53
N GLY A 119 -4.82 0.48 12.33
CA GLY A 119 -3.54 0.42 11.61
C GLY A 119 -2.53 -0.57 12.18
N VAL A 120 -2.94 -1.45 13.13
CA VAL A 120 -2.02 -2.45 13.69
C VAL A 120 -1.55 -3.45 12.64
N PHE A 121 -2.39 -3.78 11.68
CA PHE A 121 -2.10 -4.68 10.58
C PHE A 121 -1.67 -3.93 9.32
N ASP A 122 -2.32 -2.80 9.03
CA ASP A 122 -2.10 -1.97 7.85
C ASP A 122 -1.69 -0.54 8.25
N MET A 123 -0.34 -0.21 8.26
CA MET A 123 0.74 -1.20 8.29
C MET A 123 1.76 -0.87 9.41
N LYS A 124 1.29 -0.30 10.53
CA LYS A 124 2.17 0.19 11.62
C LYS A 124 3.11 -0.89 12.16
N SER A 125 2.62 -2.15 12.28
CA SER A 125 3.51 -3.26 12.66
C SER A 125 4.62 -3.51 11.65
N GLY A 126 4.39 -3.30 10.36
CA GLY A 126 5.42 -3.40 9.32
C GLY A 126 6.56 -2.39 9.52
N ILE A 127 6.22 -1.17 9.95
CA ILE A 127 7.22 -0.14 10.29
C ILE A 127 8.09 -0.63 11.47
N ILE A 128 7.46 -1.10 12.53
CA ILE A 128 8.17 -1.58 13.72
C ILE A 128 9.04 -2.79 13.39
N MET A 129 8.52 -3.74 12.60
CA MET A 129 9.30 -4.88 12.11
C MET A 129 10.56 -4.46 11.36
N SER A 130 10.47 -3.43 10.51
CA SER A 130 11.61 -2.89 9.76
C SER A 130 12.69 -2.33 10.68
N ILE A 131 12.29 -1.55 11.68
CA ILE A 131 13.19 -0.95 12.64
C ILE A 131 13.89 -2.03 13.50
N TRP A 132 13.13 -3.03 13.96
CA TRP A 132 13.66 -4.11 14.79
C TRP A 132 14.53 -5.11 14.02
N ALA A 133 14.28 -5.28 12.72
CA ALA A 133 15.19 -6.04 11.86
C ALA A 133 16.58 -5.39 11.78
N VAL A 134 16.62 -4.07 11.61
CA VAL A 134 17.87 -3.30 11.63
C VAL A 134 18.55 -3.37 12.99
N LYS A 135 17.78 -3.22 14.10
CA LYS A 135 18.32 -3.33 15.46
C LYS A 135 18.97 -4.69 15.69
N PHE A 136 18.29 -5.77 15.33
CA PHE A 136 18.85 -7.12 15.46
C PHE A 136 20.16 -7.28 14.68
N LEU A 137 20.17 -6.88 13.43
CA LEU A 137 21.36 -6.95 12.59
C LEU A 137 22.54 -6.17 13.20
N ARG A 138 22.28 -4.99 13.76
CA ARG A 138 23.33 -4.21 14.46
C ARG A 138 23.92 -4.96 15.65
N GLU A 139 23.09 -5.61 16.45
CA GLU A 139 23.57 -6.36 17.64
C GLU A 139 24.38 -7.60 17.30
N ILE A 140 24.16 -8.17 16.11
CA ILE A 140 24.94 -9.32 15.67
C ILE A 140 26.21 -8.96 14.86
N GLY A 141 26.53 -7.66 14.72
CA GLY A 141 27.73 -7.17 14.07
C GLY A 141 27.50 -6.45 12.73
N GLY A 142 26.25 -6.24 12.34
CA GLY A 142 25.87 -5.53 11.10
C GLY A 142 25.36 -6.44 9.99
N SER A 143 25.15 -5.85 8.83
CA SER A 143 24.75 -6.55 7.59
C SER A 143 25.75 -6.32 6.49
N ARG A 144 25.87 -7.27 5.56
CA ARG A 144 26.63 -7.13 4.32
C ARG A 144 25.98 -6.16 3.34
N ASN A 145 24.66 -6.12 3.38
CA ASN A 145 23.87 -5.34 2.46
C ASN A 145 23.43 -4.03 3.11
N PRO A 146 23.61 -2.89 2.44
CA PRO A 146 23.02 -1.63 2.86
C PRO A 146 21.49 -1.76 2.89
N VAL A 147 20.88 -1.15 3.90
CA VAL A 147 19.42 -1.11 4.07
C VAL A 147 18.95 0.32 4.14
N GLU A 148 17.93 0.61 3.38
CA GLU A 148 17.19 1.86 3.46
C GLU A 148 15.77 1.58 3.95
N ILE A 149 15.25 2.45 4.80
CA ILE A 149 13.83 2.45 5.18
C ILE A 149 13.23 3.75 4.68
N LEU A 150 12.19 3.65 3.86
CA LEU A 150 11.36 4.77 3.42
C LEU A 150 9.95 4.57 3.96
N ILE A 151 9.42 5.59 4.65
CA ILE A 151 8.09 5.55 5.27
C ILE A 151 7.29 6.74 4.76
N THR A 152 6.19 6.50 4.06
CA THR A 152 5.40 7.48 3.31
C THR A 152 4.12 7.89 4.05
N PRO A 153 3.57 9.10 3.79
CA PRO A 153 2.46 9.68 4.54
C PRO A 153 1.09 9.53 3.88
N ASP A 154 0.95 8.93 2.71
CA ASP A 154 -0.22 9.09 1.85
C ASP A 154 -0.55 7.88 0.97
N GLU A 155 -0.17 6.68 1.41
CA GLU A 155 -0.46 5.43 0.68
C GLU A 155 -1.96 5.24 0.50
N GLU A 156 -2.73 5.41 1.58
CA GLU A 156 -4.16 5.17 1.69
C GLU A 156 -5.02 6.11 0.82
N ILE A 157 -4.41 7.18 0.33
CA ILE A 157 -5.07 8.15 -0.56
C ILE A 157 -4.40 8.26 -1.94
N GLY A 158 -3.57 7.26 -2.31
CA GLY A 158 -3.02 7.11 -3.67
C GLY A 158 -1.61 7.64 -3.88
N SER A 159 -0.87 8.01 -2.83
CA SER A 159 0.56 8.39 -2.84
C SER A 159 0.91 9.54 -3.79
N GLU A 160 0.01 10.51 -3.95
CA GLU A 160 0.24 11.63 -4.89
C GLU A 160 1.49 12.43 -4.53
N SER A 161 1.76 12.62 -3.23
CA SER A 161 2.93 13.37 -2.79
C SER A 161 4.20 12.52 -2.72
N SER A 162 4.10 11.23 -2.39
CA SER A 162 5.25 10.35 -2.15
C SER A 162 5.71 9.57 -3.39
N ARG A 163 4.88 9.39 -4.42
CA ARG A 163 5.18 8.59 -5.60
C ARG A 163 6.55 8.88 -6.24
N ALA A 164 6.84 10.16 -6.49
CA ALA A 164 8.11 10.54 -7.14
C ALA A 164 9.32 10.18 -6.27
N LEU A 165 9.19 10.28 -4.95
CA LEU A 165 10.22 9.89 -3.99
C LEU A 165 10.39 8.37 -3.95
N ILE A 166 9.29 7.62 -3.90
CA ILE A 166 9.30 6.14 -3.95
C ILE A 166 10.05 5.66 -5.19
N GLU A 167 9.66 6.15 -6.38
CA GLU A 167 10.29 5.79 -7.65
C GLU A 167 11.79 6.16 -7.68
N HIS A 168 12.15 7.33 -7.10
CA HIS A 168 13.54 7.80 -7.06
C HIS A 168 14.41 6.93 -6.15
N VAL A 169 13.94 6.59 -4.94
CA VAL A 169 14.69 5.78 -3.98
C VAL A 169 14.76 4.33 -4.47
N ALA A 170 13.63 3.78 -4.94
CA ALA A 170 13.56 2.40 -5.44
C ALA A 170 14.55 2.14 -6.60
N LYS A 171 14.69 3.07 -7.55
CA LYS A 171 15.63 2.93 -8.69
C LYS A 171 17.10 2.81 -8.27
N LYS A 172 17.44 3.21 -7.05
CA LYS A 172 18.81 3.08 -6.50
C LYS A 172 19.00 1.78 -5.71
N SER A 173 17.92 1.00 -5.54
CA SER A 173 17.92 -0.24 -4.78
C SER A 173 18.01 -1.46 -5.69
N SER A 174 18.66 -2.52 -5.21
CA SER A 174 18.75 -3.81 -5.92
C SER A 174 17.47 -4.64 -5.76
N ALA A 175 16.75 -4.44 -4.65
CA ALA A 175 15.48 -5.05 -4.33
C ALA A 175 14.67 -4.17 -3.40
N VAL A 176 13.34 -4.25 -3.49
CA VAL A 176 12.42 -3.57 -2.59
C VAL A 176 11.54 -4.60 -1.90
N ILE A 177 11.41 -4.47 -0.60
CA ILE A 177 10.55 -5.27 0.26
C ILE A 177 9.48 -4.35 0.84
N VAL A 178 8.25 -4.51 0.39
CA VAL A 178 7.12 -3.70 0.88
C VAL A 178 6.56 -4.36 2.13
N MET A 179 6.57 -3.61 3.23
CA MET A 179 6.23 -4.11 4.56
C MET A 179 4.73 -4.06 4.86
N GLU A 180 3.93 -4.10 3.81
CA GLU A 180 2.48 -4.24 3.83
C GLU A 180 2.03 -5.53 4.52
N ALA A 181 0.79 -5.51 4.98
CA ALA A 181 0.09 -6.65 5.56
C ALA A 181 0.20 -7.92 4.71
N ALA A 182 0.51 -9.06 5.32
CA ALA A 182 0.59 -10.34 4.62
C ALA A 182 -0.81 -10.93 4.33
N LEU A 183 -0.92 -11.76 3.31
CA LEU A 183 -2.08 -12.65 3.13
C LEU A 183 -1.77 -14.02 3.76
N GLY A 184 -2.25 -14.24 4.98
CA GLY A 184 -1.76 -15.36 5.78
C GLY A 184 -0.25 -15.23 6.03
N GLU A 185 0.53 -16.21 5.61
CA GLU A 185 2.00 -16.19 5.67
C GLU A 185 2.65 -16.01 4.28
N SER A 186 1.83 -15.75 3.25
CA SER A 186 2.27 -15.64 1.86
C SER A 186 3.00 -14.32 1.57
N VAL A 187 3.66 -14.28 0.42
CA VAL A 187 4.33 -13.12 -0.16
C VAL A 187 3.56 -12.69 -1.41
N LYS A 188 3.25 -11.41 -1.53
CA LYS A 188 2.57 -10.88 -2.71
C LYS A 188 3.59 -10.64 -3.82
N VAL A 189 3.47 -11.38 -4.91
CA VAL A 189 4.31 -11.30 -6.12
C VAL A 189 3.60 -10.59 -7.27
N GLY A 190 2.33 -10.21 -7.07
CA GLY A 190 1.52 -9.44 -8.02
C GLY A 190 0.37 -8.72 -7.33
N ARG A 191 0.05 -7.53 -7.81
CA ARG A 191 -1.07 -6.70 -7.37
C ARG A 191 -1.76 -6.08 -8.57
N LYS A 192 -3.09 -5.99 -8.56
CA LYS A 192 -3.80 -5.24 -9.60
C LYS A 192 -3.42 -3.77 -9.57
N GLY A 193 -3.44 -3.14 -10.73
CA GLY A 193 -3.40 -1.69 -10.87
C GLY A 193 -4.77 -1.08 -10.64
N VAL A 194 -4.79 0.23 -10.43
CA VAL A 194 -5.98 1.04 -10.16
C VAL A 194 -6.11 2.13 -11.20
N MET A 195 -7.30 2.26 -11.76
CA MET A 195 -7.67 3.41 -12.58
C MET A 195 -8.94 4.03 -11.98
N ASP A 196 -8.95 5.34 -11.89
CA ASP A 196 -10.08 6.12 -11.39
C ASP A 196 -10.60 7.03 -12.49
N PHE A 197 -11.91 7.00 -12.74
CA PHE A 197 -12.54 7.85 -13.72
C PHE A 197 -13.74 8.59 -13.15
N THR A 198 -13.92 9.80 -13.62
CA THR A 198 -15.14 10.60 -13.41
C THR A 198 -15.79 10.86 -14.76
N ILE A 199 -17.08 10.57 -14.84
CA ILE A 199 -17.92 10.82 -16.02
C ILE A 199 -18.88 11.93 -15.63
N ASP A 200 -18.70 13.11 -16.23
CA ASP A 200 -19.58 14.26 -16.06
C ASP A 200 -20.50 14.40 -17.27
N ILE A 201 -21.78 14.58 -17.01
CA ILE A 201 -22.79 14.74 -18.07
C ILE A 201 -23.50 16.06 -17.88
N SER A 202 -23.41 16.91 -18.91
CA SER A 202 -24.08 18.21 -18.98
C SER A 202 -25.23 18.17 -19.99
N GLY A 203 -26.44 18.23 -19.48
CA GLY A 203 -27.69 18.28 -20.23
C GLY A 203 -28.25 19.71 -20.27
N LYS A 204 -29.59 19.82 -20.32
CA LYS A 204 -30.33 21.09 -20.34
C LYS A 204 -31.56 21.00 -19.46
N ALA A 205 -31.67 21.92 -18.49
CA ALA A 205 -32.86 22.01 -17.65
C ALA A 205 -34.09 22.48 -18.41
N ALA A 206 -35.23 21.95 -18.04
CA ALA A 206 -36.57 22.39 -18.48
C ALA A 206 -37.60 21.98 -17.44
N HIS A 207 -38.79 22.60 -17.46
CA HIS A 207 -39.89 22.18 -16.60
C HIS A 207 -40.45 20.84 -17.07
N ALA A 208 -40.38 19.80 -16.25
CA ALA A 208 -40.70 18.43 -16.66
C ALA A 208 -42.16 18.23 -17.10
N GLY A 209 -43.09 19.05 -16.65
CA GLY A 209 -44.50 18.97 -17.02
C GLY A 209 -44.96 19.98 -18.11
N LEU A 210 -44.25 21.11 -18.29
CA LEU A 210 -44.64 22.16 -19.23
C LEU A 210 -43.88 22.07 -20.56
N ASP A 211 -42.56 21.90 -20.48
CA ASP A 211 -41.67 21.95 -21.63
C ASP A 211 -40.63 20.80 -21.62
N PRO A 212 -41.03 19.53 -21.48
CA PRO A 212 -40.07 18.42 -21.33
C PRO A 212 -39.17 18.28 -22.59
N ASP A 213 -39.69 18.57 -23.75
CA ASP A 213 -38.94 18.44 -25.02
C ASP A 213 -37.86 19.48 -25.24
N LYS A 214 -37.89 20.61 -24.46
CA LYS A 214 -36.85 21.64 -24.49
C LYS A 214 -35.64 21.24 -23.59
N GLY A 215 -35.80 20.21 -22.77
CA GLY A 215 -34.78 19.69 -21.86
C GLY A 215 -33.94 18.57 -22.49
N ILE A 216 -32.77 18.35 -21.90
CA ILE A 216 -31.91 17.19 -22.19
C ILE A 216 -31.53 16.59 -20.82
N SER A 217 -32.03 15.39 -20.54
CA SER A 217 -31.81 14.74 -19.24
C SER A 217 -30.44 14.12 -19.15
N ALA A 218 -29.58 14.69 -18.32
CA ALA A 218 -28.25 14.15 -18.01
C ALA A 218 -28.35 12.78 -17.31
N ILE A 219 -29.30 12.59 -16.39
CA ILE A 219 -29.52 11.30 -15.71
C ILE A 219 -29.90 10.21 -16.72
N SER A 220 -30.75 10.51 -17.70
CA SER A 220 -31.15 9.52 -18.71
C SER A 220 -29.99 9.12 -19.63
N ASP A 221 -29.08 10.02 -19.92
CA ASP A 221 -27.87 9.69 -20.71
C ASP A 221 -26.87 8.92 -19.84
N LEU A 222 -26.66 9.30 -18.56
CA LEU A 222 -25.81 8.54 -17.64
C LEU A 222 -26.31 7.10 -17.48
N ALA A 223 -27.62 6.90 -17.30
CA ALA A 223 -28.23 5.59 -17.21
C ALA A 223 -27.99 4.68 -18.43
N ARG A 224 -27.80 5.27 -19.64
CA ARG A 224 -27.43 4.53 -20.86
C ARG A 224 -25.93 4.27 -20.96
N ILE A 225 -25.10 5.11 -20.36
CA ILE A 225 -23.64 5.04 -20.40
C ILE A 225 -23.12 4.00 -19.39
N ILE A 226 -23.69 3.93 -18.19
CA ILE A 226 -23.25 3.01 -17.14
C ILE A 226 -23.11 1.56 -17.64
N PRO A 227 -24.12 0.92 -18.25
CA PRO A 227 -23.97 -0.47 -18.71
C PRO A 227 -22.88 -0.66 -19.76
N LYS A 228 -22.57 0.36 -20.55
CA LYS A 228 -21.50 0.31 -21.56
C LYS A 228 -20.13 0.38 -20.88
N ILE A 229 -19.99 1.24 -19.86
CA ILE A 229 -18.77 1.37 -19.05
C ILE A 229 -18.51 0.05 -18.32
N GLU A 230 -19.51 -0.51 -17.63
CA GLU A 230 -19.40 -1.81 -16.97
C GLU A 230 -19.08 -2.94 -17.94
N GLY A 231 -19.59 -2.87 -19.18
CA GLY A 231 -19.27 -3.79 -20.25
C GLY A 231 -17.82 -3.74 -20.74
N CYS A 232 -17.01 -2.77 -20.31
CA CYS A 232 -15.56 -2.75 -20.56
C CYS A 232 -14.78 -3.69 -19.60
N ALA A 233 -15.41 -4.28 -18.60
CA ALA A 233 -14.80 -5.31 -17.75
C ALA A 233 -14.32 -6.52 -18.60
N ASN A 234 -13.32 -7.21 -18.10
CA ASN A 234 -12.79 -8.44 -18.71
C ASN A 234 -12.34 -9.41 -17.60
N PRO A 235 -13.26 -10.20 -17.03
CA PRO A 235 -12.96 -11.10 -15.94
C PRO A 235 -11.87 -12.14 -16.27
N GLU A 236 -11.76 -12.57 -17.52
CA GLU A 236 -10.75 -13.53 -17.97
C GLU A 236 -9.33 -12.95 -17.87
N MET A 237 -9.19 -11.65 -18.10
CA MET A 237 -7.93 -10.90 -17.93
C MET A 237 -7.83 -10.25 -16.54
N GLY A 238 -8.75 -10.57 -15.62
CA GLY A 238 -8.78 -10.03 -14.27
C GLY A 238 -9.20 -8.56 -14.18
N THR A 239 -9.73 -7.95 -15.24
CA THR A 239 -10.18 -6.55 -15.24
C THR A 239 -11.59 -6.43 -14.67
N THR A 240 -11.74 -5.60 -13.63
CA THR A 240 -13.04 -5.25 -13.05
C THR A 240 -13.35 -3.77 -13.26
N VAL A 241 -14.62 -3.45 -13.45
CA VAL A 241 -15.13 -2.08 -13.57
C VAL A 241 -16.31 -1.94 -12.62
N ASN A 242 -16.24 -0.95 -11.74
CA ASN A 242 -17.27 -0.68 -10.75
C ASN A 242 -17.69 0.79 -10.78
N VAL A 243 -18.93 1.07 -11.11
CA VAL A 243 -19.53 2.40 -10.98
C VAL A 243 -19.97 2.56 -9.53
N GLY A 244 -19.07 3.09 -8.68
CA GLY A 244 -19.25 3.12 -7.23
C GLY A 244 -20.10 4.27 -6.71
N LEU A 245 -20.13 5.41 -7.42
CA LEU A 245 -20.88 6.60 -7.01
C LEU A 245 -21.63 7.20 -8.19
N VAL A 246 -22.87 7.62 -7.96
CA VAL A 246 -23.70 8.36 -8.92
C VAL A 246 -24.39 9.52 -8.23
N ASN A 247 -24.32 10.71 -8.82
CA ASN A 247 -25.02 11.90 -8.39
C ASN A 247 -25.74 12.58 -9.58
N GLY A 248 -26.83 13.28 -9.35
CA GLY A 248 -27.48 14.04 -10.43
C GLY A 248 -28.85 14.58 -10.09
N GLY A 249 -29.28 15.55 -10.92
CA GLY A 249 -30.56 16.23 -10.74
C GLY A 249 -30.58 17.24 -9.60
N SER A 250 -31.69 17.95 -9.48
CA SER A 250 -31.96 18.94 -8.39
C SER A 250 -33.35 18.80 -7.80
N CYS A 251 -34.37 18.62 -8.63
CA CYS A 251 -35.78 18.49 -8.22
C CYS A 251 -36.50 17.56 -9.18
N THR A 252 -37.55 16.89 -8.68
CA THR A 252 -38.33 15.90 -9.45
C THR A 252 -39.13 16.50 -10.62
N ASN A 253 -39.46 17.77 -10.57
CA ASN A 253 -40.20 18.50 -11.61
C ASN A 253 -39.32 19.28 -12.60
N VAL A 254 -37.99 19.04 -12.57
CA VAL A 254 -37.01 19.64 -13.47
C VAL A 254 -36.30 18.55 -14.25
N VAL A 255 -36.19 18.68 -15.57
CA VAL A 255 -35.34 17.83 -16.41
C VAL A 255 -33.88 18.04 -15.95
N PRO A 256 -33.17 16.99 -15.48
CA PRO A 256 -31.85 17.16 -14.85
C PRO A 256 -30.78 17.59 -15.88
N ALA A 257 -30.15 18.74 -15.59
CA ALA A 257 -29.09 19.29 -16.44
C ALA A 257 -27.69 18.77 -16.07
N PHE A 258 -27.56 18.04 -14.96
CA PHE A 258 -26.27 17.50 -14.51
C PHE A 258 -26.45 16.08 -13.99
N ALA A 259 -25.48 15.25 -14.31
CA ALA A 259 -25.26 13.95 -13.65
C ALA A 259 -23.78 13.62 -13.69
N GLN A 260 -23.32 12.87 -12.67
CA GLN A 260 -21.92 12.44 -12.54
C GLN A 260 -21.87 10.98 -12.07
N ALA A 261 -20.91 10.22 -12.57
CA ALA A 261 -20.52 8.93 -12.02
C ALA A 261 -19.01 8.87 -11.72
N ARG A 262 -18.64 8.16 -10.64
CA ARG A 262 -17.24 7.82 -10.35
C ARG A 262 -17.06 6.31 -10.47
N VAL A 263 -15.97 5.92 -11.16
CA VAL A 263 -15.72 4.55 -11.59
C VAL A 263 -14.35 4.12 -11.09
N ASP A 264 -14.30 3.03 -10.32
CA ASP A 264 -13.08 2.29 -9.96
C ASP A 264 -12.86 1.17 -10.98
N VAL A 265 -11.64 1.06 -11.47
CA VAL A 265 -11.23 -0.02 -12.38
C VAL A 265 -9.99 -0.70 -11.83
N ARG A 266 -10.02 -2.03 -11.76
CA ARG A 266 -8.85 -2.86 -11.42
C ARG A 266 -8.36 -3.59 -12.64
N ILE A 267 -7.06 -3.56 -12.88
CA ILE A 267 -6.40 -4.12 -14.06
C ILE A 267 -5.22 -5.00 -13.66
N SER A 268 -4.97 -6.06 -14.41
CA SER A 268 -3.83 -6.97 -14.14
C SER A 268 -2.60 -6.65 -14.99
N THR A 269 -2.75 -5.97 -16.13
CA THR A 269 -1.65 -5.62 -17.05
C THR A 269 -1.80 -4.20 -17.60
N MET A 270 -0.70 -3.64 -18.10
CA MET A 270 -0.72 -2.33 -18.76
C MET A 270 -1.46 -2.34 -20.10
N GLU A 271 -1.57 -3.50 -20.77
CA GLU A 271 -2.39 -3.66 -21.97
C GLU A 271 -3.88 -3.49 -21.65
N GLU A 272 -4.33 -4.06 -20.52
CA GLU A 272 -5.70 -3.86 -20.04
C GLU A 272 -5.98 -2.40 -19.64
N ALA A 273 -5.00 -1.70 -19.06
CA ALA A 273 -5.13 -0.26 -18.80
C ALA A 273 -5.43 0.52 -20.07
N LYS A 274 -4.65 0.23 -21.13
CA LYS A 274 -4.86 0.87 -22.44
C LYS A 274 -6.21 0.49 -23.03
N ARG A 275 -6.59 -0.79 -23.02
CA ARG A 275 -7.86 -1.27 -23.56
C ARG A 275 -9.06 -0.60 -22.89
N VAL A 276 -9.02 -0.49 -21.55
CA VAL A 276 -10.10 0.17 -20.78
C VAL A 276 -10.16 1.65 -21.12
N THR A 277 -9.03 2.35 -21.16
CA THR A 277 -8.98 3.77 -21.54
C THR A 277 -9.59 3.97 -22.93
N ASP A 278 -9.15 3.19 -23.91
CA ASP A 278 -9.67 3.25 -25.28
C ASP A 278 -11.19 2.93 -25.33
N CYS A 279 -11.68 2.02 -24.47
CA CYS A 279 -13.10 1.67 -24.37
C CYS A 279 -13.91 2.85 -23.80
N PHE A 280 -13.49 3.45 -22.70
CA PHE A 280 -14.16 4.58 -22.05
C PHE A 280 -14.16 5.82 -22.96
N ASP A 281 -13.03 6.13 -23.57
CA ASP A 281 -12.89 7.22 -24.54
C ASP A 281 -13.85 7.09 -25.72
N ARG A 282 -14.00 5.88 -26.26
CA ARG A 282 -14.94 5.61 -27.36
C ARG A 282 -16.37 5.84 -26.92
N ILE A 283 -16.76 5.38 -25.71
CA ILE A 283 -18.10 5.57 -25.15
C ILE A 283 -18.37 7.06 -24.94
N ALA A 284 -17.43 7.81 -24.40
CA ALA A 284 -17.59 9.26 -24.18
C ALA A 284 -17.74 10.05 -25.51
N LYS A 285 -17.10 9.59 -26.59
CA LYS A 285 -17.15 10.21 -27.93
C LYS A 285 -18.35 9.75 -28.79
N GLU A 286 -19.16 8.80 -28.34
CA GLU A 286 -20.40 8.43 -29.03
C GLU A 286 -21.37 9.62 -29.12
N LYS A 287 -22.34 9.53 -30.01
CA LYS A 287 -23.38 10.55 -30.15
C LYS A 287 -24.37 10.45 -28.98
N HIS A 288 -24.26 11.40 -28.02
CA HIS A 288 -25.20 11.60 -26.93
C HIS A 288 -26.10 12.80 -27.18
N ARG A 289 -27.23 12.92 -26.48
CA ARG A 289 -28.04 14.15 -26.47
C ARG A 289 -27.40 15.22 -25.64
N SER A 290 -26.73 14.84 -24.55
CA SER A 290 -25.97 15.67 -23.60
C SER A 290 -24.48 15.75 -23.99
N THR A 291 -23.74 16.67 -23.37
CA THR A 291 -22.28 16.68 -23.43
C THR A 291 -21.73 15.72 -22.38
N VAL A 292 -20.86 14.80 -22.79
CA VAL A 292 -20.18 13.83 -21.92
C VAL A 292 -18.72 14.22 -21.82
N SER A 293 -18.22 14.34 -20.61
CA SER A 293 -16.81 14.56 -20.30
C SER A 293 -16.28 13.40 -19.45
N LEU A 294 -15.12 12.87 -19.82
CA LEU A 294 -14.41 11.83 -19.09
C LEU A 294 -13.11 12.41 -18.59
N THR A 295 -12.86 12.27 -17.28
CA THR A 295 -11.61 12.67 -16.64
C THR A 295 -11.07 11.54 -15.77
N GLY A 296 -9.77 11.58 -15.42
CA GLY A 296 -9.12 10.51 -14.68
C GLY A 296 -8.22 9.64 -15.54
N GLY A 297 -7.96 8.42 -15.11
CA GLY A 297 -7.08 7.47 -15.78
C GLY A 297 -6.32 6.58 -14.82
N LEU A 298 -5.12 6.16 -15.22
CA LEU A 298 -4.26 5.28 -14.43
C LEU A 298 -3.71 6.02 -13.19
N ASN A 299 -4.10 5.56 -12.01
CA ASN A 299 -3.54 5.99 -10.72
C ASN A 299 -2.31 5.14 -10.37
N ARG A 300 -2.50 3.83 -10.16
CA ARG A 300 -1.43 2.88 -9.87
C ARG A 300 -1.31 1.85 -11.00
N PRO A 301 -0.14 1.74 -11.66
CA PRO A 301 0.08 0.66 -12.63
C PRO A 301 0.03 -0.70 -11.92
N PRO A 302 -0.25 -1.82 -12.60
CA PRO A 302 -0.21 -3.14 -11.98
C PRO A 302 1.21 -3.50 -11.55
N MET A 303 1.34 -4.18 -10.42
CA MET A 303 2.54 -4.93 -10.05
C MET A 303 2.44 -6.30 -10.74
N GLU A 304 2.96 -6.37 -11.95
CA GLU A 304 2.92 -7.59 -12.73
C GLU A 304 3.91 -8.64 -12.20
N LYS A 305 3.52 -9.90 -12.22
CA LYS A 305 4.39 -11.05 -11.93
C LYS A 305 5.43 -11.23 -13.02
N ASN A 306 6.43 -10.35 -13.03
CA ASN A 306 7.49 -10.35 -14.02
C ASN A 306 8.70 -11.21 -13.61
N LYS A 307 9.62 -11.46 -14.55
CA LYS A 307 10.80 -12.29 -14.36
C LYS A 307 11.66 -11.85 -13.17
N LYS A 308 11.92 -10.54 -13.02
CA LYS A 308 12.77 -10.01 -11.94
C LYS A 308 12.15 -10.22 -10.56
N THR A 309 10.83 -10.01 -10.45
CA THR A 309 10.09 -10.26 -9.21
C THR A 309 10.12 -11.75 -8.86
N MET A 310 9.98 -12.64 -9.84
CA MET A 310 10.02 -14.08 -9.59
C MET A 310 11.42 -14.57 -9.22
N GLU A 311 12.47 -14.08 -9.85
CA GLU A 311 13.86 -14.36 -9.47
C GLU A 311 14.12 -13.92 -8.01
N LEU A 312 13.67 -12.73 -7.62
CA LEU A 312 13.75 -12.28 -6.24
C LEU A 312 12.95 -13.16 -5.28
N PHE A 313 11.74 -13.56 -5.66
CA PHE A 313 10.91 -14.46 -4.86
C PHE A 313 11.55 -15.83 -4.63
N GLU A 314 12.15 -16.41 -5.66
CA GLU A 314 12.86 -17.69 -5.55
C GLU A 314 14.06 -17.58 -4.61
N GLU A 315 14.82 -16.49 -4.71
CA GLU A 315 15.97 -16.21 -3.84
C GLU A 315 15.54 -16.03 -2.38
N VAL A 316 14.49 -15.22 -2.13
CA VAL A 316 13.92 -14.99 -0.80
C VAL A 316 13.30 -16.27 -0.24
N SER A 317 12.63 -17.06 -1.05
CA SER A 317 12.06 -18.35 -0.62
C SER A 317 13.14 -19.35 -0.17
N ARG A 318 14.28 -19.39 -0.88
CA ARG A 318 15.42 -20.23 -0.50
C ARG A 318 16.04 -19.77 0.82
N ILE A 319 16.22 -18.45 1.00
CA ILE A 319 16.69 -17.88 2.26
C ILE A 319 15.70 -18.23 3.38
N GLY A 320 14.41 -17.97 3.18
CA GLY A 320 13.37 -18.28 4.16
C GLY A 320 13.34 -19.75 4.57
N ALA A 321 13.52 -20.66 3.63
CA ALA A 321 13.56 -22.10 3.92
C ALA A 321 14.70 -22.49 4.89
N GLY A 322 15.85 -21.83 4.82
CA GLY A 322 16.95 -22.00 5.77
C GLY A 322 16.59 -21.59 7.21
N PHE A 323 15.56 -20.77 7.37
CA PHE A 323 15.02 -20.32 8.66
C PHE A 323 13.63 -20.90 8.96
N SER A 324 13.26 -22.00 8.32
CA SER A 324 11.99 -22.72 8.49
C SER A 324 10.73 -21.94 8.05
N PHE A 325 10.88 -20.89 7.24
CA PHE A 325 9.75 -20.23 6.59
C PHE A 325 9.42 -20.92 5.26
N LYS A 326 8.16 -21.29 5.11
CA LYS A 326 7.63 -21.83 3.84
C LYS A 326 6.82 -20.72 3.17
N LEU A 327 7.43 -20.03 2.22
CA LEU A 327 6.81 -18.90 1.53
C LEU A 327 6.05 -19.36 0.28
N GLU A 328 4.86 -18.83 0.09
CA GLU A 328 4.05 -18.99 -1.11
C GLU A 328 3.85 -17.64 -1.78
N GLY A 329 4.05 -17.57 -3.10
CA GLY A 329 3.83 -16.36 -3.88
C GLY A 329 2.39 -16.27 -4.34
N VAL A 330 1.70 -15.16 -4.00
CA VAL A 330 0.29 -14.93 -4.34
C VAL A 330 0.10 -13.61 -5.10
N GLU A 331 -0.97 -13.54 -5.88
CA GLU A 331 -1.44 -12.33 -6.54
C GLU A 331 -2.72 -11.85 -5.86
N VAL A 332 -2.84 -10.52 -5.65
CA VAL A 332 -3.98 -9.93 -4.93
C VAL A 332 -4.64 -8.80 -5.70
N GLY A 333 -5.91 -8.51 -5.36
CA GLY A 333 -6.70 -7.47 -6.03
C GLY A 333 -6.44 -6.04 -5.55
N GLY A 334 -5.87 -5.87 -4.35
CA GLY A 334 -5.53 -4.55 -3.80
C GLY A 334 -4.18 -4.06 -4.31
N ALA A 335 -4.05 -2.75 -4.54
CA ALA A 335 -2.79 -2.09 -4.90
C ALA A 335 -2.00 -1.67 -3.65
N SER A 336 -0.76 -1.24 -3.81
CA SER A 336 0.09 -0.60 -2.81
C SER A 336 1.16 0.26 -3.48
N ASP A 337 2.05 0.84 -2.70
CA ASP A 337 3.23 1.54 -3.21
C ASP A 337 4.20 0.62 -3.96
N GLY A 338 4.14 -0.69 -3.73
CA GLY A 338 4.87 -1.70 -4.50
C GLY A 338 4.55 -1.68 -6.00
N ASN A 339 3.37 -1.21 -6.38
CA ASN A 339 2.96 -1.04 -7.77
C ASN A 339 3.86 -0.02 -8.50
N PHE A 340 4.19 1.10 -7.86
CA PHE A 340 5.09 2.11 -8.45
C PHE A 340 6.52 1.58 -8.59
N VAL A 341 6.98 0.81 -7.62
CA VAL A 341 8.29 0.15 -7.66
C VAL A 341 8.41 -0.81 -8.84
N SER A 342 7.39 -1.67 -9.01
CA SER A 342 7.33 -2.61 -10.13
C SER A 342 7.32 -1.89 -11.48
N ALA A 343 6.52 -0.82 -11.61
CA ALA A 343 6.47 0.00 -12.81
C ALA A 343 7.79 0.71 -13.11
N ALA A 344 8.58 1.03 -12.09
CA ALA A 344 9.93 1.56 -12.23
C ALA A 344 10.96 0.50 -12.68
N GLY A 345 10.56 -0.76 -12.84
CA GLY A 345 11.38 -1.88 -13.30
C GLY A 345 12.31 -2.46 -12.24
N VAL A 346 12.06 -2.17 -10.95
CA VAL A 346 12.83 -2.67 -9.81
C VAL A 346 12.19 -3.96 -9.28
N PRO A 347 12.98 -5.01 -8.95
CA PRO A 347 12.45 -6.21 -8.32
C PRO A 347 11.79 -5.87 -6.99
N VAL A 348 10.56 -6.34 -6.77
CA VAL A 348 9.78 -6.03 -5.57
C VAL A 348 9.00 -7.23 -5.07
N LEU A 349 9.00 -7.43 -3.76
CA LEU A 349 8.09 -8.33 -3.05
C LEU A 349 7.27 -7.52 -2.06
N ASP A 350 6.01 -7.89 -1.92
CA ASP A 350 5.05 -7.15 -1.12
C ASP A 350 4.35 -8.09 -0.11
N GLY A 351 3.63 -7.53 0.88
CA GLY A 351 3.02 -8.33 1.94
C GLY A 351 4.03 -8.98 2.86
N MET A 352 5.18 -8.34 3.06
CA MET A 352 6.26 -8.86 3.90
C MET A 352 6.14 -8.43 5.37
N GLY A 353 5.16 -7.62 5.71
CA GLY A 353 4.88 -7.13 7.06
C GLY A 353 4.10 -8.11 7.93
N ALA A 354 3.19 -7.59 8.74
CA ALA A 354 2.48 -8.31 9.77
C ALA A 354 1.62 -9.48 9.25
N VAL A 355 1.45 -10.49 10.10
CA VAL A 355 0.50 -11.59 9.90
C VAL A 355 -0.76 -11.30 10.70
N GLY A 356 -1.88 -11.24 10.02
CA GLY A 356 -3.14 -10.86 10.63
C GLY A 356 -4.29 -10.85 9.63
N GLU A 357 -5.32 -10.11 9.95
CA GLU A 357 -6.50 -9.92 9.10
C GLU A 357 -7.27 -8.65 9.47
N GLY A 358 -8.22 -8.27 8.61
CA GLY A 358 -9.17 -7.20 8.91
C GLY A 358 -8.68 -5.80 8.61
N ALA A 359 -7.70 -5.62 7.69
CA ALA A 359 -7.35 -4.29 7.19
C ALA A 359 -8.61 -3.49 6.82
N HIS A 360 -8.67 -2.21 7.20
CA HIS A 360 -9.81 -1.30 6.98
C HIS A 360 -11.13 -1.74 7.66
N SER A 361 -11.08 -2.64 8.64
CA SER A 361 -12.26 -3.07 9.38
C SER A 361 -12.09 -2.99 10.90
N LEU A 362 -13.19 -2.84 11.64
CA LEU A 362 -13.18 -2.80 13.12
C LEU A 362 -12.64 -4.09 13.77
N SER A 363 -12.41 -5.14 12.99
CA SER A 363 -11.79 -6.40 13.41
C SER A 363 -10.31 -6.50 13.11
N GLU A 364 -9.67 -5.39 12.74
CA GLU A 364 -8.24 -5.32 12.40
C GLU A 364 -7.39 -5.84 13.55
N LYS A 365 -6.54 -6.83 13.24
CA LYS A 365 -5.70 -7.50 14.24
C LYS A 365 -4.51 -8.22 13.62
N ILE A 366 -3.51 -8.49 14.46
CA ILE A 366 -2.32 -9.29 14.12
C ILE A 366 -2.15 -10.47 15.08
N ASP A 367 -1.55 -11.54 14.58
CA ASP A 367 -0.92 -12.59 15.39
C ASP A 367 0.48 -12.08 15.79
N VAL A 368 0.66 -11.78 17.08
CA VAL A 368 1.88 -11.16 17.60
C VAL A 368 3.09 -12.07 17.41
N ALA A 369 2.97 -13.36 17.75
CA ALA A 369 4.10 -14.28 17.66
C ALA A 369 4.55 -14.49 16.20
N LYS A 370 3.61 -14.66 15.27
CA LYS A 370 3.93 -14.78 13.84
C LYS A 370 4.53 -13.49 13.28
N THR A 371 3.97 -12.34 13.65
CA THR A 371 4.46 -11.03 13.22
C THR A 371 5.88 -10.78 13.71
N ILE A 372 6.16 -11.00 14.99
CA ILE A 372 7.50 -10.84 15.55
C ILE A 372 8.47 -11.84 14.92
N ASN A 373 8.04 -13.09 14.70
CA ASN A 373 8.92 -14.08 14.06
C ASN A 373 9.29 -13.71 12.62
N ARG A 374 8.44 -12.96 11.90
CA ARG A 374 8.78 -12.46 10.55
C ARG A 374 9.91 -11.42 10.56
N ILE A 375 10.25 -10.82 11.70
CA ILE A 375 11.45 -9.97 11.83
C ILE A 375 12.71 -10.79 11.52
N LEU A 376 12.75 -12.08 11.95
CA LEU A 376 13.83 -13.00 11.58
C LEU A 376 13.91 -13.15 10.06
N LEU A 377 12.75 -13.37 9.38
CA LEU A 377 12.71 -13.49 7.92
C LEU A 377 13.27 -12.22 7.25
N ILE A 378 12.79 -11.02 7.65
CA ILE A 378 13.27 -9.75 7.08
C ILE A 378 14.77 -9.59 7.33
N SER A 379 15.25 -9.85 8.54
CA SER A 379 16.68 -9.77 8.88
C SER A 379 17.52 -10.75 8.08
N SER A 380 17.02 -11.98 7.87
CA SER A 380 17.72 -12.98 7.05
C SER A 380 17.78 -12.58 5.58
N ILE A 381 16.68 -12.04 5.02
CA ILE A 381 16.66 -11.51 3.66
C ILE A 381 17.71 -10.39 3.53
N ILE A 382 17.71 -9.44 4.43
CA ILE A 382 18.69 -8.34 4.41
C ILE A 382 20.13 -8.86 4.43
N ASN A 383 20.41 -9.87 5.24
CA ASN A 383 21.80 -10.36 5.45
C ASN A 383 22.28 -11.31 4.35
N TYR A 384 21.40 -12.11 3.74
CA TYR A 384 21.78 -13.20 2.84
C TYR A 384 21.39 -12.97 1.37
N LEU A 385 20.57 -11.97 1.04
CA LEU A 385 20.24 -11.59 -0.33
C LEU A 385 21.46 -10.94 -1.02
#